data_3c5d7f40ee84dc4a79e27fec38034f04
#
_entry.id   3c5d7f40ee84dc4a79e27fec38034f04
#
_cell.length_a   1.000
_cell.length_b   1.000
_cell.length_c   1.000
_cell.angle_alpha   90.00
_cell.angle_beta   90.00
_cell.angle_gamma   90.00
#
_symmetry.space_group_name_H-M   'P 1'
#
loop_
_entity.id
_entity.type
_entity.pdbx_description
1 polymer ?
#
loop_
_entity_poly.entity_id
_entity_poly.type
_entity_poly.pdbx_seq_one_letter_code
_entity_poly.pdbx_strand_id
1 'polypeptide(L)'
;MATIQPQRRSLAEIKAKLLNPATTSHFQVNIGSPSRADGTFNRFLRESGVNFDQDQLNISCSDASLPGSRLATSEILNDFPGVRERHAYRRLYDDAIQLSFYTDADQYLPIRYFEAWMNYITNETTENIFLNAKDESFSYRMKFPNTYKGSLEITKFEKNIDSRRTVKPLTYQFVNVFPLSVNSMPVSYDASQLLKCTVSMAYTRYFIDSGKSGQISDVLNPIAQAAANVGAFLNLL
;
A
#
# COMPACT_ATOMS: atom_id res chain seq x y z
N MET A 1 40.51 -9.43 21.31
CA MET A 1 39.01 -9.30 21.33
C MET A 1 38.63 -8.52 22.56
N ALA A 2 37.99 -7.37 22.41
CA ALA A 2 37.55 -6.58 23.56
C ALA A 2 36.37 -7.31 24.22
N THR A 3 36.53 -7.67 25.49
CA THR A 3 35.47 -8.31 26.26
C THR A 3 34.39 -7.26 26.53
N ILE A 4 33.26 -7.40 25.87
CA ILE A 4 32.10 -6.53 26.10
C ILE A 4 31.53 -6.89 27.47
N GLN A 5 31.86 -6.09 28.48
CA GLN A 5 31.24 -6.24 29.80
C GLN A 5 29.79 -5.77 29.75
N PRO A 6 28.85 -6.50 30.37
CA PRO A 6 27.47 -6.08 30.44
C PRO A 6 27.35 -4.75 31.20
N GLN A 7 26.89 -3.70 30.55
CA GLN A 7 26.65 -2.41 31.18
C GLN A 7 25.48 -2.51 32.17
N ARG A 8 25.75 -2.21 33.44
CA ARG A 8 24.72 -2.01 34.44
C ARG A 8 23.97 -0.70 34.13
N ARG A 9 22.73 -0.80 33.71
CA ARG A 9 21.89 0.37 33.47
C ARG A 9 21.08 0.65 34.73
N SER A 10 20.87 1.93 35.05
CA SER A 10 20.02 2.33 36.17
C SER A 10 18.56 1.97 35.86
N LEU A 11 17.77 1.64 36.89
CA LEU A 11 16.35 1.34 36.74
C LEU A 11 15.58 2.54 36.12
N ALA A 12 16.02 3.76 36.38
CA ALA A 12 15.44 4.98 35.80
C ALA A 12 15.65 5.08 34.28
N GLU A 13 16.84 4.70 33.78
CA GLU A 13 17.10 4.67 32.31
C GLU A 13 16.29 3.58 31.60
N ILE A 14 16.13 2.43 32.26
CA ILE A 14 15.34 1.33 31.71
C ILE A 14 13.88 1.73 31.66
N LYS A 15 13.32 2.30 32.74
CA LYS A 15 11.95 2.79 32.79
C LYS A 15 11.67 3.86 31.74
N ALA A 16 12.56 4.84 31.55
CA ALA A 16 12.38 5.89 30.56
C ALA A 16 12.28 5.37 29.12
N LYS A 17 12.93 4.24 28.82
CA LYS A 17 12.88 3.60 27.50
C LYS A 17 11.68 2.66 27.35
N LEU A 18 11.29 1.93 28.42
CA LEU A 18 10.20 0.97 28.39
C LEU A 18 8.82 1.63 28.51
N LEU A 19 8.70 2.81 29.13
CA LEU A 19 7.43 3.51 29.35
C LEU A 19 6.89 4.24 28.12
N ASN A 20 7.53 4.13 26.96
CA ASN A 20 7.07 4.74 25.73
C ASN A 20 6.93 3.68 24.61
N PRO A 21 6.10 2.65 24.79
CA PRO A 21 5.83 1.67 23.74
C PRO A 21 4.97 2.30 22.64
N ALA A 22 5.17 1.87 21.40
CA ALA A 22 4.27 2.23 20.31
C ALA A 22 2.91 1.54 20.50
N THR A 23 1.83 2.27 20.24
CA THR A 23 0.46 1.74 20.31
C THR A 23 0.02 1.23 18.93
N THR A 24 -1.00 0.41 18.84
CA THR A 24 -1.57 -0.04 17.56
C THR A 24 -2.44 1.01 16.89
N SER A 25 -2.91 2.00 17.67
CA SER A 25 -3.73 3.11 17.20
C SER A 25 -2.89 4.18 16.47
N HIS A 26 -3.57 5.14 15.83
CA HIS A 26 -2.96 6.28 15.15
C HIS A 26 -2.16 5.86 13.92
N PHE A 27 -2.86 5.52 12.89
CA PHE A 27 -2.31 5.29 11.55
C PHE A 27 -3.12 6.06 10.50
N GLN A 28 -2.53 6.29 9.37
CA GLN A 28 -3.15 6.88 8.19
C GLN A 28 -2.82 6.04 6.98
N VAL A 29 -3.82 5.80 6.16
CA VAL A 29 -3.68 5.12 4.88
C VAL A 29 -3.89 6.14 3.78
N ASN A 30 -3.06 6.10 2.75
CA ASN A 30 -3.20 6.91 1.55
C ASN A 30 -3.14 6.00 0.33
N ILE A 31 -4.26 5.91 -0.37
CA ILE A 31 -4.40 5.08 -1.57
C ILE A 31 -4.27 5.97 -2.80
N GLY A 32 -3.23 5.77 -3.58
CA GLY A 32 -3.04 6.47 -4.85
C GLY A 32 -3.73 5.74 -6.00
N SER A 33 -4.58 6.45 -6.71
CA SER A 33 -5.28 5.94 -7.89
C SER A 33 -4.32 5.47 -8.98
N PRO A 34 -4.67 4.43 -9.76
CA PRO A 34 -3.90 4.04 -10.92
C PRO A 34 -3.86 5.15 -11.97
N SER A 35 -2.76 5.19 -12.73
CA SER A 35 -2.59 6.10 -13.88
C SER A 35 -2.79 7.59 -13.57
N ARG A 36 -1.95 8.09 -12.70
CA ARG A 36 -1.96 9.52 -12.30
C ARG A 36 -1.80 10.51 -13.46
N ALA A 37 -1.12 10.09 -14.57
CA ALA A 37 -0.80 10.97 -15.69
C ALA A 37 -1.96 11.11 -16.70
N ASP A 38 -2.73 10.05 -16.96
CA ASP A 38 -3.69 10.05 -18.07
C ASP A 38 -5.15 10.29 -17.61
N GLY A 39 -5.42 10.28 -16.31
CA GLY A 39 -6.77 10.48 -15.77
C GLY A 39 -7.83 9.46 -16.22
N THR A 40 -7.42 8.40 -16.94
CA THR A 40 -8.32 7.41 -17.52
C THR A 40 -9.10 6.64 -16.47
N PHE A 41 -8.48 6.31 -15.34
CA PHE A 41 -9.17 5.63 -14.25
C PHE A 41 -10.22 6.54 -13.58
N ASN A 42 -9.89 7.79 -13.31
CA ASN A 42 -10.84 8.74 -12.73
C ASN A 42 -12.03 9.03 -13.67
N ARG A 43 -11.78 9.01 -14.98
CA ARG A 43 -12.83 9.10 -15.98
C ARG A 43 -13.74 7.87 -15.91
N PHE A 44 -13.15 6.67 -15.86
CA PHE A 44 -13.88 5.42 -15.71
C PHE A 44 -14.73 5.37 -14.43
N LEU A 45 -14.22 5.86 -13.29
CA LEU A 45 -14.97 5.96 -12.04
C LEU A 45 -16.23 6.83 -12.21
N ARG A 46 -16.12 7.98 -12.86
CA ARG A 46 -17.26 8.87 -13.12
C ARG A 46 -18.29 8.23 -14.07
N GLU A 47 -17.84 7.56 -15.13
CA GLU A 47 -18.69 6.83 -16.08
C GLU A 47 -19.39 5.65 -15.37
N SER A 48 -18.76 5.03 -14.39
CA SER A 48 -19.35 3.98 -13.53
C SER A 48 -20.25 4.54 -12.41
N GLY A 49 -20.47 5.84 -12.34
CA GLY A 49 -21.32 6.47 -11.33
C GLY A 49 -20.73 6.50 -9.92
N VAL A 50 -19.40 6.35 -9.80
CA VAL A 50 -18.69 6.43 -8.52
C VAL A 50 -18.22 7.86 -8.31
N ASN A 51 -18.81 8.56 -7.34
CA ASN A 51 -18.33 9.86 -6.90
C ASN A 51 -17.15 9.65 -5.94
N PHE A 52 -15.92 9.65 -6.49
CA PHE A 52 -14.73 9.33 -5.75
C PHE A 52 -14.19 10.52 -4.98
N ASP A 53 -14.13 10.38 -3.65
CA ASP A 53 -13.41 11.27 -2.74
C ASP A 53 -12.28 10.47 -2.08
N GLN A 54 -11.03 10.85 -2.39
CA GLN A 54 -9.85 10.19 -1.87
C GLN A 54 -9.70 10.37 -0.35
N ASP A 55 -10.02 11.54 0.16
CA ASP A 55 -9.89 11.83 1.58
C ASP A 55 -10.91 11.03 2.40
N GLN A 56 -12.14 10.94 1.93
CA GLN A 56 -13.18 10.13 2.55
C GLN A 56 -12.78 8.64 2.57
N LEU A 57 -12.25 8.12 1.47
CA LEU A 57 -11.76 6.73 1.40
C LEU A 57 -10.62 6.49 2.41
N ASN A 58 -9.64 7.38 2.44
CA ASN A 58 -8.48 7.24 3.32
C ASN A 58 -8.87 7.29 4.81
N ILE A 59 -9.78 8.17 5.19
CA ILE A 59 -10.26 8.31 6.58
C ILE A 59 -11.14 7.13 6.99
N SER A 60 -11.88 6.52 6.05
CA SER A 60 -12.75 5.38 6.34
C SER A 60 -12.00 4.09 6.69
N CYS A 61 -10.68 4.05 6.52
CA CYS A 61 -9.87 2.88 6.86
C CYS A 61 -9.85 2.65 8.38
N SER A 62 -10.44 1.53 8.80
CA SER A 62 -10.54 1.14 10.21
C SER A 62 -9.41 0.26 10.68
N ASP A 63 -8.81 -0.51 9.77
CA ASP A 63 -7.77 -1.47 10.08
C ASP A 63 -6.83 -1.68 8.89
N ALA A 64 -5.53 -1.74 9.17
CA ALA A 64 -4.48 -1.96 8.20
C ALA A 64 -3.40 -2.86 8.78
N SER A 65 -3.07 -3.95 8.10
CA SER A 65 -1.95 -4.79 8.50
C SER A 65 -0.63 -4.18 8.02
N LEU A 66 0.40 -4.17 8.87
CA LEU A 66 1.74 -3.81 8.45
C LEU A 66 2.41 -5.03 7.80
N PRO A 67 3.12 -4.85 6.67
CA PRO A 67 3.68 -5.95 5.91
C PRO A 67 4.89 -6.58 6.60
N GLY A 68 5.01 -7.90 6.44
CA GLY A 68 6.20 -8.65 6.81
C GLY A 68 7.16 -8.85 5.65
N SER A 69 8.37 -9.27 5.96
CA SER A 69 9.33 -9.75 4.96
C SER A 69 10.26 -10.79 5.56
N ARG A 70 10.72 -11.70 4.71
CA ARG A 70 11.66 -12.76 5.11
C ARG A 70 12.78 -12.91 4.09
N LEU A 71 13.89 -13.48 4.51
CA LEU A 71 14.98 -13.85 3.62
C LEU A 71 14.86 -15.34 3.28
N ALA A 72 14.88 -15.65 2.01
CA ALA A 72 15.10 -17.00 1.55
C ALA A 72 16.59 -17.33 1.66
N THR A 73 16.89 -18.49 2.22
CA THR A 73 18.27 -18.92 2.47
C THR A 73 18.55 -20.22 1.71
N SER A 74 19.74 -20.33 1.15
CA SER A 74 20.32 -21.56 0.64
C SER A 74 21.27 -22.15 1.69
N GLU A 75 21.20 -23.44 1.87
CA GLU A 75 22.06 -24.19 2.79
C GLU A 75 23.08 -24.98 2.00
N ILE A 76 24.33 -24.88 2.41
CA ILE A 76 25.43 -25.72 1.90
C ILE A 76 25.55 -26.91 2.82
N LEU A 77 25.15 -28.10 2.30
CA LEU A 77 25.10 -29.35 3.08
C LEU A 77 26.28 -30.27 2.81
N ASN A 78 27.03 -30.05 1.73
CA ASN A 78 28.03 -30.99 1.24
C ASN A 78 29.48 -30.58 1.48
N ASP A 79 29.72 -29.57 2.34
CA ASP A 79 31.07 -29.21 2.70
C ASP A 79 31.68 -30.26 3.62
N PHE A 80 32.82 -30.78 3.19
CA PHE A 80 33.60 -31.80 3.89
C PHE A 80 34.02 -31.29 5.27
N PRO A 81 33.87 -32.03 6.32
CA PRO A 81 33.64 -31.84 7.76
C PRO A 81 33.45 -30.39 8.24
N GLY A 82 32.68 -29.60 7.52
CA GLY A 82 32.44 -28.21 7.84
C GLY A 82 31.20 -27.94 8.68
N VAL A 83 31.13 -26.73 9.22
CA VAL A 83 29.93 -26.23 9.86
C VAL A 83 28.91 -25.90 8.79
N ARG A 84 27.64 -26.29 9.01
CA ARG A 84 26.52 -25.95 8.12
C ARG A 84 26.41 -24.44 7.94
N GLU A 85 26.52 -23.97 6.71
CA GLU A 85 26.41 -22.57 6.37
C GLU A 85 25.08 -22.23 5.70
N ARG A 86 24.55 -21.04 6.00
CA ARG A 86 23.35 -20.50 5.38
C ARG A 86 23.66 -19.16 4.74
N HIS A 87 23.34 -19.06 3.44
CA HIS A 87 23.50 -17.82 2.67
C HIS A 87 22.13 -17.30 2.25
N ALA A 88 21.85 -16.02 2.54
CA ALA A 88 20.65 -15.35 2.08
C ALA A 88 20.81 -14.97 0.60
N TYR A 89 19.85 -15.36 -0.25
CA TYR A 89 19.91 -15.06 -1.68
C TYR A 89 18.71 -14.23 -2.19
N ARG A 90 17.60 -14.18 -1.45
CA ARG A 90 16.40 -13.44 -1.89
C ARG A 90 15.61 -12.90 -0.71
N ARG A 91 15.10 -11.67 -0.85
CA ARG A 91 14.07 -11.13 0.05
C ARG A 91 12.69 -11.47 -0.50
N LEU A 92 11.88 -12.08 0.33
CA LEU A 92 10.48 -12.39 0.05
C LEU A 92 9.61 -11.42 0.84
N TYR A 93 8.60 -10.89 0.19
CA TYR A 93 7.56 -10.05 0.78
C TYR A 93 6.28 -10.88 0.94
N ASP A 94 5.38 -10.46 1.81
CA ASP A 94 4.05 -11.06 1.88
C ASP A 94 3.30 -10.80 0.58
N ASP A 95 2.46 -11.75 0.16
CA ASP A 95 1.81 -11.71 -1.15
C ASP A 95 0.76 -10.60 -1.25
N ALA A 96 0.09 -10.30 -0.14
CA ALA A 96 -0.94 -9.28 -0.08
C ALA A 96 -1.00 -8.61 1.29
N ILE A 97 -1.57 -7.42 1.31
CA ILE A 97 -1.90 -6.67 2.52
C ILE A 97 -3.41 -6.54 2.65
N GLN A 98 -3.94 -6.68 3.86
CA GLN A 98 -5.36 -6.53 4.14
C GLN A 98 -5.65 -5.14 4.72
N LEU A 99 -6.68 -4.51 4.18
CA LEU A 99 -7.22 -3.24 4.63
C LEU A 99 -8.72 -3.40 4.87
N SER A 100 -9.21 -2.87 5.99
CA SER A 100 -10.64 -2.86 6.29
C SER A 100 -11.14 -1.42 6.38
N PHE A 101 -12.28 -1.16 5.75
CA PHE A 101 -12.89 0.16 5.66
C PHE A 101 -14.28 0.15 6.27
N TYR A 102 -14.64 1.20 7.00
CA TYR A 102 -16.03 1.47 7.32
C TYR A 102 -16.74 1.95 6.06
N THR A 103 -17.92 1.41 5.85
CA THR A 103 -18.73 1.78 4.69
C THR A 103 -19.73 2.84 5.09
N ASP A 104 -19.73 3.96 4.35
CA ASP A 104 -20.72 5.03 4.52
C ASP A 104 -22.10 4.60 4.01
N ALA A 105 -23.16 5.14 4.60
CA ALA A 105 -24.54 4.80 4.25
C ALA A 105 -25.03 5.50 2.97
N ASP A 106 -24.40 6.62 2.59
CA ASP A 106 -24.85 7.44 1.47
C ASP A 106 -24.39 6.89 0.11
N GLN A 107 -23.12 6.53 0.01
CA GLN A 107 -22.53 6.18 -1.29
C GLN A 107 -21.92 4.77 -1.34
N TYR A 108 -21.70 4.11 -0.21
CA TYR A 108 -20.98 2.83 -0.11
C TYR A 108 -19.61 2.91 -0.81
N LEU A 109 -18.92 4.04 -0.62
CA LEU A 109 -17.75 4.42 -1.39
C LEU A 109 -16.64 3.36 -1.43
N PRO A 110 -16.19 2.73 -0.32
CA PRO A 110 -15.13 1.73 -0.39
C PRO A 110 -15.48 0.53 -1.27
N ILE A 111 -16.72 0.03 -1.18
CA ILE A 111 -17.18 -1.11 -1.97
C ILE A 111 -17.16 -0.76 -3.45
N ARG A 112 -17.83 0.35 -3.80
CA ARG A 112 -17.95 0.78 -5.20
C ARG A 112 -16.60 1.11 -5.82
N TYR A 113 -15.69 1.70 -5.04
CA TYR A 113 -14.36 2.06 -5.52
C TYR A 113 -13.51 0.83 -5.87
N PHE A 114 -13.43 -0.15 -4.96
CA PHE A 114 -12.61 -1.33 -5.19
C PHE A 114 -13.20 -2.26 -6.25
N GLU A 115 -14.53 -2.39 -6.30
CA GLU A 115 -15.20 -3.11 -7.38
C GLU A 115 -14.99 -2.42 -8.74
N ALA A 116 -15.13 -1.10 -8.81
CA ALA A 116 -14.82 -0.36 -10.01
C ALA A 116 -13.36 -0.49 -10.43
N TRP A 117 -12.42 -0.56 -9.47
CA TRP A 117 -11.02 -0.79 -9.79
C TRP A 117 -10.79 -2.19 -10.38
N MET A 118 -11.41 -3.22 -9.84
CA MET A 118 -11.35 -4.58 -10.41
C MET A 118 -11.99 -4.63 -11.79
N ASN A 119 -13.16 -4.02 -11.98
CA ASN A 119 -13.82 -3.91 -13.29
C ASN A 119 -12.97 -3.13 -14.31
N TYR A 120 -12.24 -2.11 -13.84
CA TYR A 120 -11.29 -1.41 -14.70
C TYR A 120 -10.15 -2.31 -15.18
N ILE A 121 -9.66 -3.22 -14.34
CA ILE A 121 -8.62 -4.20 -14.69
C ILE A 121 -9.11 -5.20 -15.73
N THR A 122 -10.32 -5.73 -15.54
CA THR A 122 -10.96 -6.72 -16.42
C THR A 122 -11.59 -6.11 -17.66
N ASN A 123 -11.71 -4.77 -17.69
CA ASN A 123 -12.42 -4.01 -18.72
C ASN A 123 -13.91 -4.32 -18.79
N GLU A 124 -14.50 -4.63 -17.63
CA GLU A 124 -15.95 -4.79 -17.49
C GLU A 124 -16.59 -3.42 -17.28
N THR A 125 -17.53 -3.06 -18.15
CA THR A 125 -18.34 -1.85 -17.99
C THR A 125 -19.82 -2.23 -17.87
N THR A 126 -20.51 -1.56 -16.97
CA THR A 126 -21.96 -1.78 -16.74
C THR A 126 -22.79 -1.57 -18.01
N GLU A 127 -22.37 -0.65 -18.88
CA GLU A 127 -23.04 -0.38 -20.16
C GLU A 127 -22.96 -1.58 -21.11
N ASN A 128 -21.85 -2.31 -21.12
CA ASN A 128 -21.70 -3.49 -21.97
C ASN A 128 -22.63 -4.64 -21.56
N ILE A 129 -22.96 -4.73 -20.26
CA ILE A 129 -23.87 -5.76 -19.74
C ILE A 129 -25.34 -5.48 -20.15
N PHE A 130 -25.76 -4.21 -20.14
CA PHE A 130 -27.13 -3.84 -20.41
C PHE A 130 -27.42 -3.52 -21.87
N LEU A 131 -26.48 -2.95 -22.61
CA LEU A 131 -26.67 -2.55 -24.00
C LEU A 131 -26.36 -3.64 -25.02
N ASN A 132 -25.46 -4.58 -24.69
CA ASN A 132 -25.01 -5.65 -25.58
C ASN A 132 -25.50 -7.03 -25.15
N ALA A 133 -26.70 -7.14 -24.58
CA ALA A 133 -27.33 -8.42 -24.28
C ALA A 133 -27.51 -9.34 -25.51
N LYS A 134 -27.14 -8.89 -26.71
CA LYS A 134 -27.15 -9.66 -27.97
C LYS A 134 -25.75 -10.15 -28.39
N ASP A 135 -24.66 -9.61 -27.86
CA ASP A 135 -23.33 -10.09 -28.17
C ASP A 135 -22.86 -11.04 -27.06
N GLU A 136 -23.08 -12.33 -27.29
CA GLU A 136 -22.60 -13.42 -26.42
C GLU A 136 -21.06 -13.53 -26.38
N SER A 137 -20.33 -12.67 -27.10
CA SER A 137 -18.88 -12.59 -27.05
C SER A 137 -18.39 -11.66 -25.96
N PHE A 138 -18.55 -12.05 -24.71
CA PHE A 138 -17.92 -11.38 -23.58
C PHE A 138 -16.40 -11.65 -23.63
N SER A 139 -15.66 -10.72 -24.17
CA SER A 139 -14.21 -10.82 -24.28
C SER A 139 -13.57 -10.15 -23.05
N TYR A 140 -13.15 -10.95 -22.08
CA TYR A 140 -12.29 -10.48 -21.00
C TYR A 140 -10.96 -9.96 -21.56
N ARG A 141 -10.79 -8.66 -21.55
CA ARG A 141 -9.57 -8.01 -22.00
C ARG A 141 -8.88 -7.37 -20.80
N MET A 142 -8.00 -8.11 -20.15
CA MET A 142 -7.16 -7.56 -19.09
C MET A 142 -6.34 -6.38 -19.58
N LYS A 143 -6.35 -5.29 -18.84
CA LYS A 143 -5.50 -4.13 -19.10
C LYS A 143 -4.04 -4.44 -18.76
N PHE A 144 -3.12 -3.71 -19.39
CA PHE A 144 -1.70 -3.83 -19.08
C PHE A 144 -1.41 -3.36 -17.64
N PRO A 145 -0.46 -4.02 -16.93
CA PRO A 145 -0.14 -3.70 -15.55
C PRO A 145 0.17 -2.23 -15.28
N ASN A 146 0.81 -1.54 -16.21
CA ASN A 146 1.16 -0.14 -16.04
C ASN A 146 -0.05 0.81 -16.01
N THR A 147 -1.22 0.37 -16.50
CA THR A 147 -2.43 1.19 -16.57
C THR A 147 -3.30 1.07 -15.31
N TYR A 148 -3.23 -0.04 -14.58
CA TYR A 148 -4.09 -0.30 -13.43
C TYR A 148 -3.39 -0.33 -12.08
N LYS A 149 -2.07 -0.32 -12.05
CA LYS A 149 -1.31 -0.30 -10.79
C LYS A 149 -1.32 1.08 -10.18
N GLY A 150 -1.64 1.13 -8.89
CA GLY A 150 -1.59 2.32 -8.08
C GLY A 150 -0.46 2.30 -7.06
N SER A 151 -0.56 3.16 -6.08
CA SER A 151 0.32 3.23 -4.92
C SER A 151 -0.47 3.15 -3.62
N LEU A 152 0.17 2.68 -2.57
CA LEU A 152 -0.39 2.63 -1.22
C LEU A 152 0.69 3.10 -0.26
N GLU A 153 0.29 3.95 0.67
CA GLU A 153 1.15 4.41 1.74
C GLU A 153 0.45 4.23 3.07
N ILE A 154 1.14 3.65 4.05
CA ILE A 154 0.64 3.49 5.41
C ILE A 154 1.62 4.17 6.33
N THR A 155 1.15 5.22 7.00
CA THR A 155 1.92 5.97 7.97
C THR A 155 1.43 5.69 9.37
N LYS A 156 2.27 5.09 10.19
CA LYS A 156 2.05 4.89 11.62
C LYS A 156 2.69 6.04 12.38
N PHE A 157 1.93 6.66 13.26
CA PHE A 157 2.40 7.76 14.10
C PHE A 157 1.91 7.62 15.53
N GLU A 158 2.57 8.29 16.45
CA GLU A 158 2.17 8.32 17.85
C GLU A 158 1.72 9.73 18.24
N LYS A 159 0.78 9.80 19.18
CA LYS A 159 0.38 11.08 19.76
C LYS A 159 1.57 11.68 20.50
N ASN A 160 2.03 12.82 20.06
CA ASN A 160 3.10 13.54 20.72
C ASN A 160 2.55 14.22 21.99
N ILE A 161 2.73 13.57 23.13
CA ILE A 161 2.27 14.09 24.43
C ILE A 161 3.28 15.13 24.98
N ASP A 162 4.55 15.01 24.58
CA ASP A 162 5.62 15.89 25.03
C ASP A 162 6.17 16.67 23.83
N SER A 163 5.92 17.97 23.82
CA SER A 163 6.40 18.90 22.78
C SER A 163 7.94 18.94 22.62
N ARG A 164 8.68 18.36 23.56
CA ARG A 164 10.14 18.25 23.52
C ARG A 164 10.68 17.05 22.76
N ARG A 165 9.82 16.08 22.43
CA ARG A 165 10.18 14.88 21.68
C ARG A 165 9.62 14.91 20.28
N THR A 166 10.49 15.02 19.28
CA THR A 166 10.09 14.81 17.89
C THR A 166 9.91 13.31 17.66
N VAL A 167 8.67 12.84 17.66
CA VAL A 167 8.35 11.45 17.29
C VAL A 167 8.33 11.37 15.76
N LYS A 168 9.21 10.53 15.20
CA LYS A 168 9.24 10.30 13.76
C LYS A 168 8.15 9.30 13.38
N PRO A 169 7.33 9.60 12.36
CA PRO A 169 6.37 8.64 11.84
C PRO A 169 7.10 7.47 11.16
N LEU A 170 6.46 6.33 11.11
CA LEU A 170 6.92 5.16 10.39
C LEU A 170 6.03 5.00 9.15
N THR A 171 6.60 5.27 7.98
CA THR A 171 5.86 5.24 6.72
C THR A 171 6.30 4.06 5.87
N TYR A 172 5.33 3.24 5.47
CA TYR A 172 5.48 2.16 4.51
C TYR A 172 4.95 2.62 3.16
N GLN A 173 5.79 2.60 2.15
CA GLN A 173 5.42 2.92 0.76
C GLN A 173 5.42 1.66 -0.07
N PHE A 174 4.25 1.31 -0.62
CA PHE A 174 4.07 0.12 -1.44
C PHE A 174 4.11 0.46 -2.91
N VAL A 175 4.73 -0.40 -3.69
CA VAL A 175 4.93 -0.20 -5.12
C VAL A 175 4.09 -1.18 -5.92
N ASN A 176 3.45 -0.69 -6.98
CA ASN A 176 2.64 -1.49 -7.89
C ASN A 176 1.48 -2.19 -7.20
N VAL A 177 0.65 -1.43 -6.51
CA VAL A 177 -0.48 -1.94 -5.74
C VAL A 177 -1.73 -2.04 -6.62
N PHE A 178 -2.51 -3.08 -6.41
CA PHE A 178 -3.83 -3.26 -7.02
C PHE A 178 -4.70 -4.17 -6.16
N PRO A 179 -6.03 -4.05 -6.20
CA PRO A 179 -6.92 -4.91 -5.45
C PRO A 179 -6.88 -6.34 -6.01
N LEU A 180 -6.71 -7.29 -5.11
CA LEU A 180 -6.71 -8.73 -5.43
C LEU A 180 -8.07 -9.34 -5.19
N SER A 181 -8.70 -8.99 -4.07
CA SER A 181 -10.04 -9.45 -3.72
C SER A 181 -10.73 -8.46 -2.78
N VAL A 182 -12.03 -8.38 -2.92
CA VAL A 182 -12.94 -7.78 -1.93
C VAL A 182 -13.66 -8.93 -1.24
N ASN A 183 -13.58 -8.99 0.08
CA ASN A 183 -14.18 -10.08 0.83
C ASN A 183 -15.70 -9.93 0.87
N SER A 184 -16.42 -11.05 0.86
CA SER A 184 -17.88 -11.05 1.05
C SER A 184 -18.26 -10.46 2.41
N MET A 185 -19.31 -9.65 2.41
CA MET A 185 -19.80 -8.97 3.61
C MET A 185 -21.18 -9.54 3.98
N PRO A 186 -21.32 -10.15 5.16
CA PRO A 186 -22.62 -10.65 5.61
C PRO A 186 -23.53 -9.48 5.96
N VAL A 187 -24.78 -9.54 5.53
CA VAL A 187 -25.86 -8.64 5.92
C VAL A 187 -26.95 -9.43 6.65
N SER A 188 -27.45 -8.91 7.76
CA SER A 188 -28.46 -9.58 8.58
C SER A 188 -29.40 -8.55 9.22
N TYR A 189 -30.66 -8.92 9.37
CA TYR A 189 -31.63 -8.12 10.15
C TYR A 189 -31.53 -8.37 11.67
N ASP A 190 -30.84 -9.42 12.07
CA ASP A 190 -30.77 -9.84 13.49
C ASP A 190 -29.83 -9.00 14.34
N ALA A 191 -28.81 -8.40 13.72
CA ALA A 191 -27.81 -7.60 14.41
C ALA A 191 -27.49 -6.31 13.65
N SER A 192 -27.54 -5.18 14.34
CA SER A 192 -27.13 -3.88 13.80
C SER A 192 -25.63 -3.66 14.08
N GLN A 193 -24.79 -4.09 13.16
CA GLN A 193 -23.34 -3.85 13.19
C GLN A 193 -22.94 -2.91 12.06
N LEU A 194 -21.81 -2.19 12.26
CA LEU A 194 -21.26 -1.36 11.18
C LEU A 194 -20.76 -2.25 10.05
N LEU A 195 -21.18 -1.93 8.83
CA LEU A 195 -20.71 -2.63 7.63
C LEU A 195 -19.24 -2.28 7.39
N LYS A 196 -18.40 -3.32 7.29
CA LYS A 196 -16.99 -3.21 6.98
C LYS A 196 -16.68 -3.90 5.67
N CYS A 197 -15.98 -3.20 4.80
CA CYS A 197 -15.42 -3.74 3.56
C CYS A 197 -13.96 -4.12 3.81
N THR A 198 -13.60 -5.39 3.66
CA THR A 198 -12.22 -5.86 3.77
C THR A 198 -11.69 -6.18 2.39
N VAL A 199 -10.56 -5.59 2.04
CA VAL A 199 -9.92 -5.69 0.73
C VAL A 199 -8.51 -6.23 0.90
N SER A 200 -8.14 -7.20 0.08
CA SER A 200 -6.76 -7.67 -0.05
C SER A 200 -6.10 -6.97 -1.23
N MET A 201 -4.97 -6.31 -0.98
CA MET A 201 -4.20 -5.58 -1.99
C MET A 201 -2.90 -6.31 -2.27
N ALA A 202 -2.67 -6.68 -3.54
CA ALA A 202 -1.38 -7.19 -3.99
C ALA A 202 -0.39 -6.06 -4.19
N TYR A 203 0.88 -6.32 -3.96
CA TYR A 203 1.97 -5.37 -4.19
C TYR A 203 3.26 -6.09 -4.60
N THR A 204 4.20 -5.38 -5.23
CA THR A 204 5.47 -5.99 -5.63
C THR A 204 6.51 -5.96 -4.50
N ARG A 205 6.63 -4.83 -3.82
CA ARG A 205 7.56 -4.59 -2.71
C ARG A 205 7.15 -3.36 -1.93
N TYR A 206 7.73 -3.18 -0.76
CA TYR A 206 7.57 -1.96 0.01
C TYR A 206 8.91 -1.39 0.44
N PHE A 207 8.91 -0.10 0.73
CA PHE A 207 10.00 0.62 1.35
C PHE A 207 9.52 1.22 2.66
N ILE A 208 10.43 1.28 3.62
CA ILE A 208 10.19 2.01 4.87
C ILE A 208 10.93 3.33 4.76
N ASP A 209 10.21 4.43 4.89
CA ASP A 209 10.84 5.74 4.95
C ASP A 209 11.59 5.88 6.27
N SER A 210 12.88 6.17 6.17
CA SER A 210 13.75 6.37 7.32
C SER A 210 13.60 7.76 7.97
N GLY A 211 12.57 8.53 7.57
CA GLY A 211 12.32 9.89 8.05
C GLY A 211 13.34 10.92 7.55
N LYS A 212 14.13 10.57 6.55
CA LYS A 212 14.88 11.52 5.74
C LYS A 212 13.99 11.95 4.57
N SER A 213 13.06 12.82 4.85
CA SER A 213 12.28 13.51 3.83
C SER A 213 13.25 14.24 2.89
N GLY A 214 13.45 13.74 1.69
CA GLY A 214 14.29 14.37 0.68
C GLY A 214 15.00 13.41 -0.30
N GLN A 215 15.19 12.13 0.03
CA GLN A 215 16.03 11.28 -0.82
C GLN A 215 15.34 10.64 -2.03
N ILE A 216 14.00 10.59 -2.07
CA ILE A 216 13.31 10.08 -3.27
C ILE A 216 13.15 11.19 -4.31
N SER A 217 12.91 12.43 -3.87
CA SER A 217 12.93 13.60 -4.74
C SER A 217 14.32 13.85 -5.35
N ASP A 218 15.39 13.59 -4.58
CA ASP A 218 16.76 13.78 -5.07
C ASP A 218 17.22 12.73 -6.09
N VAL A 219 16.61 11.54 -6.09
CA VAL A 219 16.88 10.50 -7.11
C VAL A 219 16.02 10.69 -8.36
N LEU A 220 14.82 11.25 -8.23
CA LEU A 220 13.93 11.51 -9.37
C LEU A 220 14.21 12.86 -10.06
N ASN A 221 14.70 13.85 -9.31
CA ASN A 221 15.04 15.16 -9.86
C ASN A 221 16.12 15.14 -10.97
N PRO A 222 17.22 14.36 -10.91
CA PRO A 222 18.18 14.31 -12.00
C PRO A 222 17.61 13.68 -13.28
N ILE A 223 16.67 12.72 -13.16
CA ILE A 223 16.01 12.10 -14.31
C ILE A 223 15.02 13.08 -14.96
N ALA A 224 14.28 13.83 -14.15
CA ALA A 224 13.37 14.86 -14.62
C ALA A 224 14.11 16.05 -15.24
N GLN A 225 15.25 16.45 -14.67
CA GLN A 225 16.12 17.49 -15.24
C GLN A 225 16.83 17.04 -16.52
N ALA A 226 17.24 15.77 -16.61
CA ALA A 226 17.81 15.22 -17.83
C ALA A 226 16.77 15.19 -18.96
N ALA A 227 15.53 14.82 -18.66
CA ALA A 227 14.42 14.84 -19.63
C ALA A 227 14.07 16.27 -20.09
N ALA A 228 14.08 17.25 -19.18
CA ALA A 228 13.85 18.65 -19.50
C ALA A 228 14.96 19.25 -20.37
N ASN A 229 16.21 18.87 -20.14
CA ASN A 229 17.35 19.31 -20.94
C ASN A 229 17.33 18.73 -22.36
N VAL A 230 16.89 17.48 -22.52
CA VAL A 230 16.71 16.86 -23.85
C VAL A 230 15.59 17.56 -24.63
N GLY A 231 14.49 17.93 -23.95
CA GLY A 231 13.40 18.72 -24.56
C GLY A 231 13.83 20.11 -25.02
N ALA A 232 14.72 20.76 -24.27
CA ALA A 232 15.28 22.06 -24.64
C ALA A 232 16.23 22.00 -25.85
N PHE A 233 16.96 20.90 -26.03
CA PHE A 233 17.82 20.70 -27.20
C PHE A 233 17.03 20.43 -28.49
N LEU A 234 15.86 19.78 -28.40
CA LEU A 234 15.00 19.52 -29.56
C LEU A 234 14.24 20.74 -30.07
N ASN A 235 14.11 21.78 -29.26
CA ASN A 235 13.50 23.06 -29.67
C ASN A 235 14.49 24.06 -30.25
N LEU A 236 15.77 23.71 -30.37
CA LEU A 236 16.84 24.55 -30.96
C LEU A 236 17.34 24.03 -32.31
N LEU A 237 16.76 22.97 -32.82
CA LEU A 237 16.94 22.43 -34.17
C LEU A 237 15.67 22.66 -35.01
#